data_c7b00fb64a3292547d1fff1f5c714e6f
#
_entry.id   c7b00fb64a3292547d1fff1f5c714e6f
#
_cell.length_a   1.000
_cell.length_b   1.000
_cell.length_c   1.000
_cell.angle_alpha   90.00
_cell.angle_beta   90.00
_cell.angle_gamma   90.00
#
_symmetry.space_group_name_H-M   'P 1'
#
loop_
_entity.id
_entity.type
_entity.pdbx_description
1 polymer ?
#
loop_
_entity_poly.entity_id
_entity_poly.type
_entity_poly.pdbx_seq_one_letter_code
_entity_poly.pdbx_strand_id
1 'polypeptide(L)'
;MNYSRQRESIKEYLMSTKEHPTAEVIYQNVREEYPKISLGTVYRNLTLLVELGEVKKISTGDGTEHYDADTSAHSHYYCRCCHRIMDVEITPSVDQILAASSTGLGTVEQASLLFTGVCKDCMDNDK
;
A
#
# COMPACT_ATOMS: atom_id res chain seq x y z
N MET A 1 -24.24 8.79 -12.78
CA MET A 1 -23.40 7.81 -12.10
C MET A 1 -22.08 8.45 -11.68
N ASN A 2 -21.70 8.34 -10.43
CA ASN A 2 -20.62 9.15 -9.85
C ASN A 2 -19.37 8.36 -9.56
N TYR A 3 -18.71 7.86 -10.59
CA TYR A 3 -17.44 7.18 -10.45
C TYR A 3 -16.37 8.06 -9.80
N SER A 4 -16.41 9.37 -10.08
CA SER A 4 -15.48 10.34 -9.48
C SER A 4 -15.65 10.44 -7.97
N ARG A 5 -16.90 10.42 -7.48
CA ARG A 5 -17.18 10.45 -6.04
C ARG A 5 -16.78 9.16 -5.37
N GLN A 6 -17.02 8.02 -6.03
CA GLN A 6 -16.61 6.72 -5.51
C GLN A 6 -15.09 6.65 -5.40
N ARG A 7 -14.38 7.11 -6.43
CA ARG A 7 -12.91 7.15 -6.42
C ARG A 7 -12.38 8.07 -5.32
N GLU A 8 -13.00 9.23 -5.14
CA GLU A 8 -12.61 10.17 -4.09
C GLU A 8 -12.83 9.58 -2.70
N SER A 9 -13.94 8.87 -2.50
CA SER A 9 -14.23 8.19 -1.24
C SER A 9 -13.20 7.12 -0.93
N ILE A 10 -12.77 6.35 -1.93
CA ILE A 10 -11.71 5.35 -1.79
C ILE A 10 -10.41 6.02 -1.35
N LYS A 11 -10.05 7.11 -2.02
CA LYS A 11 -8.83 7.85 -1.71
C LYS A 11 -8.88 8.44 -0.30
N GLU A 12 -10.01 9.04 0.08
CA GLU A 12 -10.19 9.61 1.42
C GLU A 12 -10.05 8.54 2.51
N TYR A 13 -10.63 7.37 2.29
CA TYR A 13 -10.47 6.26 3.23
C TYR A 13 -9.00 5.88 3.38
N LEU A 14 -8.28 5.75 2.27
CA LEU A 14 -6.85 5.41 2.31
C LEU A 14 -6.02 6.48 2.99
N MET A 15 -6.38 7.75 2.83
CA MET A 15 -5.68 8.84 3.49
C MET A 15 -5.94 8.87 5.01
N SER A 16 -7.04 8.28 5.45
CA SER A 16 -7.43 8.27 6.86
C SER A 16 -6.83 7.12 7.66
N THR A 17 -6.24 6.12 6.99
CA THR A 17 -5.74 4.92 7.66
C THR A 17 -4.25 4.72 7.39
N LYS A 18 -3.54 4.12 8.36
CA LYS A 18 -2.15 3.70 8.21
C LYS A 18 -2.03 2.18 8.16
N GLU A 19 -3.15 1.48 8.02
CA GLU A 19 -3.18 0.03 8.06
C GLU A 19 -2.84 -0.62 6.71
N HIS A 20 -2.74 0.17 5.64
CA HIS A 20 -2.41 -0.32 4.29
C HIS A 20 -3.37 -1.45 3.88
N PRO A 21 -4.67 -1.14 3.72
CA PRO A 21 -5.68 -2.18 3.53
C PRO A 21 -5.63 -2.84 2.16
N THR A 22 -6.20 -4.03 2.08
CA THR A 22 -6.47 -4.72 0.82
C THR A 22 -7.70 -4.11 0.15
N ALA A 23 -7.93 -4.46 -1.12
CA ALA A 23 -9.13 -4.00 -1.84
C ALA A 23 -10.42 -4.45 -1.16
N GLU A 24 -10.42 -5.65 -0.60
CA GLU A 24 -11.60 -6.19 0.10
C GLU A 24 -11.95 -5.37 1.34
N VAL A 25 -10.94 -4.97 2.10
CA VAL A 25 -11.15 -4.12 3.29
C VAL A 25 -11.63 -2.73 2.86
N ILE A 26 -11.04 -2.17 1.82
CA ILE A 26 -11.47 -0.89 1.26
C ILE A 26 -12.94 -0.98 0.82
N TYR A 27 -13.29 -2.04 0.12
CA TYR A 27 -14.65 -2.29 -0.32
C TYR A 27 -15.64 -2.32 0.86
N GLN A 28 -15.30 -3.04 1.92
CA GLN A 28 -16.15 -3.12 3.10
C GLN A 28 -16.42 -1.77 3.76
N ASN A 29 -15.43 -0.88 3.73
CA ASN A 29 -15.56 0.46 4.30
C ASN A 29 -16.32 1.42 3.38
N VAL A 30 -16.01 1.40 2.10
CA VAL A 30 -16.61 2.32 1.12
C VAL A 30 -18.07 1.98 0.86
N ARG A 31 -18.46 0.71 0.95
CA ARG A 31 -19.85 0.32 0.72
C ARG A 31 -20.82 0.85 1.79
N GLU A 32 -20.33 1.30 2.93
CA GLU A 32 -21.17 1.97 3.92
C GLU A 32 -21.76 3.27 3.36
N GLU A 33 -20.99 3.99 2.57
CA GLU A 33 -21.43 5.20 1.88
C GLU A 33 -22.08 4.91 0.53
N TYR A 34 -21.58 3.88 -0.16
CA TYR A 34 -22.03 3.48 -1.50
C TYR A 34 -22.45 2.01 -1.48
N PRO A 35 -23.67 1.69 -0.94
CA PRO A 35 -24.06 0.28 -0.75
C PRO A 35 -24.13 -0.55 -2.03
N LYS A 36 -24.26 0.10 -3.18
CA LYS A 36 -24.36 -0.60 -4.48
C LYS A 36 -23.02 -0.73 -5.20
N ILE A 37 -21.92 -0.24 -4.61
CA ILE A 37 -20.61 -0.36 -5.23
C ILE A 37 -20.20 -1.83 -5.28
N SER A 38 -19.57 -2.25 -6.37
CA SER A 38 -19.05 -3.61 -6.50
C SER A 38 -17.55 -3.65 -6.16
N LEU A 39 -17.08 -4.82 -5.80
CA LEU A 39 -15.65 -5.04 -5.57
C LEU A 39 -14.85 -4.76 -6.84
N GLY A 40 -15.39 -5.13 -8.02
CA GLY A 40 -14.76 -4.83 -9.31
C GLY A 40 -14.58 -3.33 -9.54
N THR A 41 -15.56 -2.53 -9.14
CA THR A 41 -15.46 -1.07 -9.24
C THR A 41 -14.37 -0.54 -8.32
N VAL A 42 -14.24 -1.08 -7.11
CA VAL A 42 -13.16 -0.71 -6.18
C VAL A 42 -11.80 -1.00 -6.83
N TYR A 43 -11.61 -2.20 -7.39
CA TYR A 43 -10.36 -2.56 -8.07
C TYR A 43 -10.04 -1.63 -9.24
N ARG A 44 -11.03 -1.31 -10.08
CA ARG A 44 -10.83 -0.40 -11.22
C ARG A 44 -10.41 0.99 -10.77
N ASN A 45 -11.02 1.51 -9.72
CA ASN A 45 -10.65 2.82 -9.17
C ASN A 45 -9.27 2.80 -8.53
N LEU A 46 -8.92 1.72 -7.82
CA LEU A 46 -7.58 1.58 -7.24
C LEU A 46 -6.52 1.52 -8.33
N THR A 47 -6.76 0.78 -9.40
CA THR A 47 -5.84 0.72 -10.53
C THR A 47 -5.61 2.11 -11.13
N LEU A 48 -6.69 2.88 -11.31
CA LEU A 48 -6.58 4.24 -11.83
C LEU A 48 -5.78 5.14 -10.89
N LEU A 49 -6.06 5.08 -9.58
CA LEU A 49 -5.33 5.88 -8.59
C LEU A 49 -3.84 5.55 -8.58
N VAL A 50 -3.49 4.27 -8.74
CA VAL A 50 -2.09 3.85 -8.84
C VAL A 50 -1.45 4.40 -10.11
N GLU A 51 -2.14 4.32 -11.24
CA GLU A 51 -1.65 4.86 -12.51
C GLU A 51 -1.44 6.37 -12.45
N LEU A 52 -2.30 7.07 -11.71
CA LEU A 52 -2.18 8.53 -11.52
C LEU A 52 -1.11 8.92 -10.51
N GLY A 53 -0.50 7.94 -9.85
CA GLY A 53 0.52 8.22 -8.82
C GLY A 53 -0.04 8.72 -7.50
N GLU A 54 -1.34 8.61 -7.27
CA GLU A 54 -1.99 9.09 -6.05
C GLU A 54 -2.06 8.03 -4.96
N VAL A 55 -1.85 6.77 -5.31
CA VAL A 55 -1.86 5.63 -4.40
C VAL A 55 -0.74 4.69 -4.81
N LYS A 56 -0.06 4.10 -3.82
CA LYS A 56 0.92 3.04 -4.04
C LYS A 56 0.30 1.68 -3.79
N LYS A 57 0.67 0.71 -4.61
CA LYS A 57 0.31 -0.68 -4.42
C LYS A 57 1.52 -1.42 -3.84
N ILE A 58 1.31 -2.15 -2.75
CA ILE A 58 2.34 -2.91 -2.06
C ILE A 58 2.02 -4.39 -2.23
N SER A 59 2.88 -5.12 -2.93
CA SER A 59 2.75 -6.56 -3.12
C SER A 59 3.61 -7.27 -2.09
N THR A 60 3.02 -8.19 -1.33
CA THR A 60 3.69 -8.86 -0.21
C THR A 60 4.31 -10.21 -0.59
N GLY A 61 4.22 -10.58 -1.86
CA GLY A 61 4.84 -11.81 -2.37
C GLY A 61 4.00 -13.07 -2.18
N ASP A 62 2.87 -12.97 -1.49
CA ASP A 62 1.96 -14.10 -1.23
C ASP A 62 0.68 -14.03 -2.08
N GLY A 63 0.69 -13.19 -3.11
CA GLY A 63 -0.48 -12.96 -3.95
C GLY A 63 -1.42 -11.88 -3.42
N THR A 64 -1.11 -11.30 -2.28
CA THR A 64 -1.94 -10.25 -1.67
C THR A 64 -1.38 -8.89 -2.02
N GLU A 65 -2.25 -7.93 -2.30
CA GLU A 65 -1.88 -6.56 -2.59
C GLU A 65 -2.53 -5.61 -1.59
N HIS A 66 -1.77 -4.65 -1.13
CA HIS A 66 -2.19 -3.63 -0.18
C HIS A 66 -2.02 -2.26 -0.83
N TYR A 67 -2.73 -1.27 -0.32
CA TYR A 67 -2.75 0.07 -0.91
C TYR A 67 -2.44 1.12 0.13
N ASP A 68 -1.71 2.15 -0.28
CA ASP A 68 -1.26 3.24 0.60
C ASP A 68 -1.39 4.56 -0.14
N ALA A 69 -2.08 5.51 0.46
CA ALA A 69 -2.23 6.86 -0.10
C ALA A 69 -1.02 7.75 0.18
N ASP A 70 -0.13 7.34 1.09
CA ASP A 70 1.12 8.05 1.31
C ASP A 70 2.13 7.60 0.25
N THR A 71 2.33 8.45 -0.75
CA THR A 71 3.23 8.15 -1.86
C THR A 71 4.66 8.62 -1.62
N SER A 72 4.95 9.16 -0.43
CA SER A 72 6.32 9.52 -0.07
C SER A 72 7.22 8.28 -0.03
N ALA A 73 8.52 8.50 -0.22
CA ALA A 73 9.48 7.39 -0.24
C ALA A 73 9.71 6.89 1.18
N HIS A 74 9.08 5.78 1.52
CA HIS A 74 9.30 5.08 2.78
C HIS A 74 9.28 3.58 2.54
N SER A 75 9.85 2.84 3.48
CA SER A 75 9.91 1.38 3.41
C SER A 75 8.79 0.77 4.24
N HIS A 76 8.50 -0.49 4.00
CA HIS A 76 7.42 -1.19 4.68
C HIS A 76 7.93 -2.47 5.32
N TYR A 77 7.25 -2.88 6.37
CA TYR A 77 7.50 -4.14 7.07
C TYR A 77 6.21 -4.95 7.04
N TYR A 78 6.29 -6.17 6.51
CA TYR A 78 5.16 -7.10 6.44
C TYR A 78 5.35 -8.23 7.46
N CYS A 79 4.34 -8.41 8.32
CA CYS A 79 4.33 -9.54 9.26
C CYS A 79 3.62 -10.73 8.60
N ARG A 80 4.35 -11.83 8.43
CA ARG A 80 3.78 -13.03 7.82
C ARG A 80 2.79 -13.77 8.73
N CYS A 81 2.73 -13.41 10.01
CA CYS A 81 1.81 -14.03 10.97
C CYS A 81 0.47 -13.31 11.03
N CYS A 82 0.47 -12.00 11.27
CA CYS A 82 -0.77 -11.24 11.39
C CYS A 82 -1.14 -10.50 10.10
N HIS A 83 -0.27 -10.54 9.08
CA HIS A 83 -0.46 -9.92 7.77
C HIS A 83 -0.57 -8.40 7.80
N ARG A 84 -0.12 -7.77 8.88
CA ARG A 84 -0.10 -6.32 9.01
C ARG A 84 1.10 -5.74 8.27
N ILE A 85 0.88 -4.60 7.61
CA ILE A 85 1.95 -3.82 6.99
C ILE A 85 2.16 -2.56 7.81
N MET A 86 3.40 -2.25 8.11
CA MET A 86 3.78 -1.08 8.89
C MET A 86 4.81 -0.28 8.13
N ASP A 87 4.79 1.04 8.33
CA ASP A 87 5.81 1.92 7.76
C ASP A 87 7.11 1.77 8.56
N VAL A 88 8.23 1.78 7.85
CA VAL A 88 9.56 1.65 8.46
C VAL A 88 10.46 2.74 7.89
N GLU A 89 11.13 3.47 8.77
CA GLU A 89 12.20 4.36 8.36
C GLU A 89 13.53 3.60 8.43
N ILE A 90 14.30 3.69 7.36
CA ILE A 90 15.62 3.06 7.31
C ILE A 90 16.69 4.12 7.09
N THR A 91 17.92 3.82 7.52
CA THR A 91 19.06 4.69 7.32
C THR A 91 20.19 3.88 6.69
N PRO A 92 20.70 4.21 5.49
CA PRO A 92 20.23 5.34 4.67
C PRO A 92 18.84 5.11 4.09
N SER A 93 18.15 6.20 3.75
CA SER A 93 16.82 6.11 3.13
C SER A 93 16.90 5.51 1.72
N VAL A 94 15.75 5.06 1.20
CA VAL A 94 15.68 4.53 -0.17
C VAL A 94 16.20 5.56 -1.18
N ASP A 95 15.82 6.84 -0.99
CA ASP A 95 16.29 7.92 -1.87
C ASP A 95 17.80 8.09 -1.82
N GLN A 96 18.40 7.98 -0.63
CA GLN A 96 19.84 8.07 -0.45
C GLN A 96 20.56 6.88 -1.11
N ILE A 97 20.00 5.69 -0.97
CA ILE A 97 20.54 4.49 -1.61
C ILE A 97 20.48 4.65 -3.13
N LEU A 98 19.35 5.12 -3.64
CA LEU A 98 19.13 5.32 -5.07
C LEU A 98 20.11 6.35 -5.64
N ALA A 99 20.29 7.47 -4.93
CA ALA A 99 21.21 8.53 -5.35
C ALA A 99 22.67 8.07 -5.37
N ALA A 100 23.04 7.17 -4.45
CA ALA A 100 24.40 6.64 -4.36
C ALA A 100 24.66 5.49 -5.32
N SER A 101 23.62 4.90 -5.91
CA SER A 101 23.74 3.72 -6.75
C SER A 101 23.99 4.12 -8.20
N SER A 102 25.03 3.51 -8.81
CA SER A 102 25.31 3.65 -10.23
C SER A 102 25.16 2.26 -10.85
N THR A 103 24.11 2.07 -11.63
CA THR A 103 23.81 0.74 -12.15
C THR A 103 24.54 0.42 -13.45
N GLY A 104 24.87 1.43 -14.26
CA GLY A 104 25.42 1.21 -15.60
C GLY A 104 24.43 0.55 -16.56
N LEU A 105 23.21 0.25 -16.10
CA LEU A 105 22.19 -0.43 -16.90
C LEU A 105 21.21 0.55 -17.55
N GLY A 106 21.07 1.75 -16.99
CA GLY A 106 20.14 2.74 -17.47
C GLY A 106 19.72 3.65 -16.34
N THR A 107 18.61 4.39 -16.53
CA THR A 107 18.04 5.21 -15.46
C THR A 107 17.22 4.36 -14.52
N VAL A 108 17.28 4.68 -13.23
CA VAL A 108 16.42 4.07 -12.22
C VAL A 108 15.30 5.05 -11.89
N GLU A 109 14.06 4.67 -12.16
CA GLU A 109 12.92 5.54 -11.96
C GLU A 109 12.27 5.35 -10.60
N GLN A 110 12.34 4.17 -10.02
CA GLN A 110 11.84 3.93 -8.67
C GLN A 110 12.54 2.75 -8.03
N ALA A 111 12.51 2.74 -6.70
CA ALA A 111 13.02 1.65 -5.89
C ALA A 111 12.11 1.50 -4.67
N SER A 112 12.00 0.29 -4.16
CA SER A 112 11.21 0.02 -2.96
C SER A 112 11.87 -1.05 -2.13
N LEU A 113 11.63 -1.02 -0.82
CA LEU A 113 12.10 -2.04 0.10
C LEU A 113 10.92 -2.56 0.91
N LEU A 114 10.81 -3.88 0.97
CA LEU A 114 9.83 -4.55 1.80
C LEU A 114 10.58 -5.52 2.69
N PHE A 115 10.47 -5.32 4.00
CA PHE A 115 11.00 -6.27 4.97
C PHE A 115 9.89 -7.26 5.33
N THR A 116 10.21 -8.53 5.43
CA THR A 116 9.24 -9.57 5.79
C THR A 116 9.75 -10.33 7.01
N GLY A 117 8.88 -10.55 7.96
CA GLY A 117 9.26 -11.28 9.17
C GLY A 117 8.07 -11.47 10.09
N VAL A 118 8.35 -11.59 11.38
CA VAL A 118 7.32 -11.73 12.42
C VAL A 118 7.40 -10.47 13.29
N CYS A 119 6.30 -9.73 13.40
CA CYS A 119 6.30 -8.49 14.15
C CYS A 119 6.43 -8.76 15.65
N LYS A 120 6.78 -7.72 16.40
CA LYS A 120 7.03 -7.82 17.83
C LYS A 120 5.84 -8.44 18.59
N ASP A 121 4.63 -8.02 18.26
CA ASP A 121 3.43 -8.52 18.93
C ASP A 121 3.22 -10.02 18.67
N CYS A 122 3.49 -10.48 17.46
CA CYS A 122 3.38 -11.90 17.11
C CYS A 122 4.50 -12.72 17.74
N MET A 123 5.70 -12.16 17.86
CA MET A 123 6.81 -12.82 18.56
C MET A 123 6.48 -13.02 20.04
N ASP A 124 5.88 -12.03 20.68
CA ASP A 124 5.52 -12.09 22.09
C ASP A 124 4.40 -13.09 22.36
N ASN A 125 3.53 -13.32 21.38
CA ASN A 125 2.41 -14.25 21.50
C ASN A 125 2.77 -15.70 21.12
N ASP A 126 3.91 -15.89 20.47
CA ASP A 126 4.37 -17.21 19.99
C ASP A 126 5.25 -17.88 21.06
N LYS A 127 4.62 -18.28 22.14
CA LYS A 127 5.31 -19.02 23.21
C LYS A 127 4.71 -20.40 23.41
#